data_ff59e3e7233512a5327537aa407fa03b
#
_entry.id   ff59e3e7233512a5327537aa407fa03b
#
_cell.length_a   1.000
_cell.length_b   1.000
_cell.length_c   1.000
_cell.angle_alpha   90.00
_cell.angle_beta   90.00
_cell.angle_gamma   90.00
#
_symmetry.space_group_name_H-M   'P 1'
#
loop_
_entity.id
_entity.type
_entity.pdbx_description
1 polymer ?
#
loop_
_entity_poly.entity_id
_entity_poly.type
_entity_poly.pdbx_seq_one_letter_code
_entity_poly.pdbx_strand_id
1 'polypeptide(L)'
;MTSINVFAIIFSIAVSAIAIGIFCYPFFVKWQRDRLMAEQFPKSWLSIIESNLYVYSNLTSEQQKELQGYIQVFLKEKQFIGCLGLQITEDVKVTIAAIACLLLFGDRRTYFPNLRSILVYPHAYIVNELVMNDRYVVEERRVARLGESWTKDQLILSWEQVQQDIRNWQDGHNVVLHEFAHQLDQEDGQAEGVPILPRAMDYAVWSKVMTAEYLQLCDRVENGKKTVLDGYGATNPAEFFAVATETFFEKPKQLNQKHQDLYEILQRYYRLDPQQWQN
;
A
#
# COMPACT_ATOMS: atom_id res chain seq x y z
N MET A 1 39.20 -40.71 29.18
CA MET A 1 39.00 -39.25 29.11
C MET A 1 38.71 -38.93 27.64
N THR A 2 37.48 -38.65 27.31
CA THR A 2 37.06 -38.30 25.93
C THR A 2 37.64 -36.93 25.59
N SER A 3 38.50 -36.88 24.60
CA SER A 3 39.02 -35.62 24.05
C SER A 3 37.82 -34.80 23.52
N ILE A 4 37.49 -33.71 24.16
CA ILE A 4 36.45 -32.80 23.74
C ILE A 4 36.88 -32.29 22.34
N ASN A 5 36.06 -32.59 21.33
CA ASN A 5 36.36 -32.15 19.97
C ASN A 5 36.10 -30.63 19.91
N VAL A 6 37.19 -29.83 19.99
CA VAL A 6 37.13 -28.35 19.96
C VAL A 6 36.33 -27.83 18.78
N PHE A 7 36.41 -28.53 17.63
CA PHE A 7 35.66 -28.20 16.44
C PHE A 7 34.12 -28.32 16.67
N ALA A 8 33.69 -29.38 17.36
CA ALA A 8 32.27 -29.55 17.69
C ALA A 8 31.75 -28.48 18.63
N ILE A 9 32.57 -28.00 19.58
CA ILE A 9 32.19 -26.90 20.45
C ILE A 9 32.05 -25.60 19.69
N ILE A 10 33.02 -25.24 18.84
CA ILE A 10 32.99 -24.02 18.02
C ILE A 10 31.74 -24.04 17.10
N PHE A 11 31.50 -25.18 16.47
CA PHE A 11 30.32 -25.35 15.61
C PHE A 11 29.01 -25.18 16.40
N SER A 12 28.90 -25.78 17.57
CA SER A 12 27.71 -25.65 18.43
C SER A 12 27.49 -24.22 18.89
N ILE A 13 28.54 -23.48 19.24
CA ILE A 13 28.47 -22.06 19.61
C ILE A 13 28.00 -21.23 18.42
N ALA A 14 28.55 -21.47 17.22
CA ALA A 14 28.15 -20.74 16.01
C ALA A 14 26.67 -20.96 15.66
N VAL A 15 26.21 -22.21 15.68
CA VAL A 15 24.80 -22.55 15.46
C VAL A 15 23.87 -21.92 16.50
N SER A 16 24.27 -21.95 17.78
CA SER A 16 23.51 -21.32 18.86
C SER A 16 23.44 -19.79 18.68
N ALA A 17 24.52 -19.14 18.30
CA ALA A 17 24.57 -17.70 18.05
C ALA A 17 23.66 -17.30 16.87
N ILE A 18 23.65 -18.08 15.80
CA ILE A 18 22.77 -17.87 14.65
C ILE A 18 21.30 -18.03 15.08
N ALA A 19 20.98 -19.10 15.82
CA ALA A 19 19.62 -19.34 16.30
C ALA A 19 19.12 -18.20 17.22
N ILE A 20 19.98 -17.73 18.14
CA ILE A 20 19.67 -16.57 18.99
C ILE A 20 19.46 -15.30 18.12
N GLY A 21 20.33 -15.08 17.13
CA GLY A 21 20.20 -13.95 16.22
C GLY A 21 18.87 -13.95 15.47
N ILE A 22 18.47 -15.09 14.91
CA ILE A 22 17.18 -15.27 14.22
C ILE A 22 16.01 -15.02 15.19
N PHE A 23 16.09 -15.55 16.42
CA PHE A 23 15.04 -15.37 17.42
C PHE A 23 14.92 -13.92 17.90
N CYS A 24 16.05 -13.23 18.10
CA CYS A 24 16.08 -11.85 18.57
C CYS A 24 15.79 -10.82 17.47
N TYR A 25 15.95 -11.18 16.18
CA TYR A 25 15.78 -10.25 15.05
C TYR A 25 14.43 -9.52 15.03
N PRO A 26 13.27 -10.19 15.18
CA PRO A 26 11.97 -9.52 15.20
C PRO A 26 11.84 -8.50 16.35
N PHE A 27 12.39 -8.80 17.52
CA PHE A 27 12.39 -7.90 18.66
C PHE A 27 13.28 -6.67 18.41
N PHE A 28 14.42 -6.87 17.77
CA PHE A 28 15.32 -5.79 17.37
C PHE A 28 14.65 -4.86 16.36
N VAL A 29 14.03 -5.41 15.30
CA VAL A 29 13.29 -4.62 14.30
C VAL A 29 12.16 -3.83 14.96
N LYS A 30 11.37 -4.46 15.82
CA LYS A 30 10.32 -3.78 16.58
C LYS A 30 10.88 -2.63 17.42
N TRP A 31 11.92 -2.89 18.18
CA TRP A 31 12.58 -1.87 19.03
C TRP A 31 13.09 -0.69 18.18
N GLN A 32 13.69 -0.97 17.02
CA GLN A 32 14.17 0.07 16.10
C GLN A 32 13.02 0.92 15.54
N ARG A 33 11.91 0.29 15.16
CA ARG A 33 10.70 0.98 14.70
C ARG A 33 10.07 1.83 15.79
N ASP A 34 9.91 1.28 17.00
CA ASP A 34 9.36 2.00 18.15
C ASP A 34 10.22 3.23 18.50
N ARG A 35 11.55 3.11 18.37
CA ARG A 35 12.47 4.23 18.54
C ARG A 35 12.29 5.31 17.49
N LEU A 36 12.20 4.93 16.21
CA LEU A 36 11.96 5.86 15.09
C LEU A 36 10.63 6.60 15.28
N MET A 37 9.57 5.90 15.64
CA MET A 37 8.25 6.50 15.90
C MET A 37 8.26 7.50 17.07
N ALA A 38 9.18 7.35 18.02
CA ALA A 38 9.32 8.25 19.17
C ALA A 38 10.23 9.46 18.87
N GLU A 39 10.94 9.49 17.74
CA GLU A 39 11.78 10.61 17.34
C GLU A 39 10.92 11.83 16.97
N GLN A 40 11.47 13.02 17.18
CA GLN A 40 10.75 14.26 16.81
C GLN A 40 10.56 14.32 15.29
N PHE A 41 9.31 14.51 14.86
CA PHE A 41 8.99 14.63 13.44
C PHE A 41 9.57 15.94 12.86
N PRO A 42 10.30 15.91 11.73
CA PRO A 42 10.90 17.08 11.14
C PRO A 42 9.85 18.12 10.73
N LYS A 43 10.09 19.40 11.04
CA LYS A 43 9.17 20.49 10.67
C LYS A 43 9.03 20.66 9.16
N SER A 44 10.10 20.43 8.38
CA SER A 44 10.04 20.42 6.91
C SER A 44 9.08 19.38 6.38
N TRP A 45 9.08 18.18 6.97
CA TRP A 45 8.16 17.11 6.57
C TRP A 45 6.71 17.42 6.97
N LEU A 46 6.51 18.02 8.14
CA LEU A 46 5.18 18.44 8.57
C LEU A 46 4.56 19.42 7.58
N SER A 47 5.30 20.44 7.13
CA SER A 47 4.82 21.39 6.12
C SER A 47 4.46 20.72 4.78
N ILE A 48 5.21 19.69 4.38
CA ILE A 48 4.91 18.92 3.16
C ILE A 48 3.58 18.16 3.32
N ILE A 49 3.39 17.49 4.45
CA ILE A 49 2.16 16.72 4.71
C ILE A 49 0.94 17.66 4.78
N GLU A 50 1.06 18.78 5.49
CA GLU A 50 -0.02 19.77 5.60
C GLU A 50 -0.42 20.34 4.24
N SER A 51 0.53 20.45 3.30
CA SER A 51 0.27 20.97 1.95
C SER A 51 -0.28 19.91 0.99
N ASN A 52 0.18 18.66 1.11
CA ASN A 52 -0.03 17.63 0.09
C ASN A 52 -1.01 16.53 0.50
N LEU A 53 -1.31 16.37 1.79
CA LEU A 53 -2.25 15.37 2.27
C LEU A 53 -3.54 16.03 2.75
N TYR A 54 -4.53 16.10 1.87
CA TYR A 54 -5.83 16.75 2.12
C TYR A 54 -6.46 16.39 3.47
N VAL A 55 -6.39 15.12 3.86
CA VAL A 55 -7.05 14.62 5.07
C VAL A 55 -6.30 14.92 6.37
N TYR A 56 -5.03 15.36 6.30
CA TYR A 56 -4.15 15.46 7.47
C TYR A 56 -4.70 16.39 8.57
N SER A 57 -5.24 17.55 8.19
CA SER A 57 -5.81 18.52 9.13
C SER A 57 -7.08 18.00 9.85
N ASN A 58 -7.75 17.01 9.28
CA ASN A 58 -8.96 16.42 9.80
C ASN A 58 -8.70 15.16 10.66
N LEU A 59 -7.46 14.70 10.71
CA LEU A 59 -7.04 13.62 11.62
C LEU A 59 -6.99 14.11 13.06
N THR A 60 -7.34 13.23 14.01
CA THR A 60 -7.13 13.53 15.44
C THR A 60 -5.64 13.68 15.75
N SER A 61 -5.30 14.37 16.84
CA SER A 61 -3.90 14.54 17.25
C SER A 61 -3.17 13.21 17.48
N GLU A 62 -3.88 12.16 17.89
CA GLU A 62 -3.34 10.81 18.04
C GLU A 62 -3.07 10.17 16.68
N GLN A 63 -4.01 10.27 15.75
CA GLN A 63 -3.83 9.79 14.37
C GLN A 63 -2.70 10.54 13.64
N GLN A 64 -2.59 11.86 13.83
CA GLN A 64 -1.48 12.63 13.26
C GLN A 64 -0.12 12.14 13.76
N LYS A 65 0.01 11.90 15.08
CA LYS A 65 1.25 11.35 15.66
C LYS A 65 1.54 9.94 15.17
N GLU A 66 0.52 9.11 15.07
CA GLU A 66 0.65 7.74 14.56
C GLU A 66 1.12 7.75 13.10
N LEU A 67 0.49 8.57 12.24
CA LEU A 67 0.89 8.75 10.84
C LEU A 67 2.33 9.27 10.71
N GLN A 68 2.70 10.28 11.49
CA GLN A 68 4.07 10.80 11.53
C GLN A 68 5.08 9.68 11.85
N GLY A 69 4.79 8.88 12.86
CA GLY A 69 5.63 7.72 13.22
C GLY A 69 5.73 6.69 12.10
N TYR A 70 4.63 6.38 11.43
CA TYR A 70 4.63 5.47 10.28
C TYR A 70 5.48 6.01 9.13
N ILE A 71 5.38 7.29 8.82
CA ILE A 71 6.19 7.94 7.79
C ILE A 71 7.68 7.85 8.10
N GLN A 72 8.09 8.09 9.35
CA GLN A 72 9.50 7.99 9.77
C GLN A 72 10.06 6.58 9.55
N VAL A 73 9.32 5.56 9.94
CA VAL A 73 9.71 4.16 9.73
C VAL A 73 9.75 3.83 8.24
N PHE A 74 8.71 4.21 7.49
CA PHE A 74 8.61 3.95 6.06
C PHE A 74 9.79 4.56 5.28
N LEU A 75 10.10 5.83 5.52
CA LEU A 75 11.21 6.52 4.85
C LEU A 75 12.57 5.96 5.23
N LYS A 76 12.70 5.32 6.40
CA LYS A 76 13.91 4.63 6.84
C LYS A 76 14.09 3.28 6.17
N GLU A 77 12.99 2.55 5.91
CA GLU A 77 13.01 1.19 5.40
C GLU A 77 12.91 1.11 3.88
N LYS A 78 12.33 2.12 3.21
CA LYS A 78 12.13 2.10 1.75
C LYS A 78 13.15 2.96 1.03
N GLN A 79 13.61 2.46 -0.11
CA GLN A 79 14.51 3.18 -1.00
C GLN A 79 13.72 3.85 -2.12
N PHE A 80 13.91 5.16 -2.30
CA PHE A 80 13.34 5.90 -3.43
C PHE A 80 14.38 6.08 -4.53
N ILE A 81 14.02 5.78 -5.76
CA ILE A 81 14.88 5.84 -6.93
C ILE A 81 14.22 6.73 -7.98
N GLY A 82 14.85 7.84 -8.30
CA GLY A 82 14.37 8.72 -9.39
C GLY A 82 14.79 8.16 -10.74
N CYS A 83 13.84 7.99 -11.63
CA CYS A 83 14.05 7.51 -12.99
C CYS A 83 14.01 8.65 -14.00
N LEU A 84 14.59 8.48 -15.16
CA LEU A 84 14.62 9.47 -16.27
C LEU A 84 15.03 10.89 -15.82
N GLY A 85 15.98 10.99 -14.87
CA GLY A 85 16.50 12.27 -14.40
C GLY A 85 15.67 12.97 -13.32
N LEU A 86 14.59 12.36 -12.83
CA LEU A 86 13.84 12.89 -11.70
C LEU A 86 14.70 12.94 -10.45
N GLN A 87 14.83 14.11 -9.84
CA GLN A 87 15.50 14.26 -8.55
C GLN A 87 14.52 13.91 -7.42
N ILE A 88 14.91 12.95 -6.58
CA ILE A 88 14.12 12.57 -5.42
C ILE A 88 14.35 13.56 -4.29
N THR A 89 13.40 14.47 -4.12
CA THR A 89 13.38 15.48 -3.05
C THR A 89 12.67 14.94 -1.80
N GLU A 90 12.74 15.68 -0.69
CA GLU A 90 11.92 15.38 0.50
C GLU A 90 10.43 15.48 0.17
N ASP A 91 10.03 16.43 -0.65
CA ASP A 91 8.63 16.59 -1.11
C ASP A 91 8.11 15.30 -1.76
N VAL A 92 8.86 14.74 -2.72
CA VAL A 92 8.50 13.46 -3.37
C VAL A 92 8.35 12.33 -2.36
N LYS A 93 9.37 12.14 -1.50
CA LYS A 93 9.40 11.01 -0.55
C LYS A 93 8.31 11.12 0.51
N VAL A 94 8.19 12.29 1.13
CA VAL A 94 7.26 12.51 2.25
C VAL A 94 5.82 12.45 1.77
N THR A 95 5.53 12.99 0.59
CA THR A 95 4.19 12.95 -0.01
C THR A 95 3.74 11.51 -0.28
N ILE A 96 4.56 10.72 -0.99
CA ILE A 96 4.24 9.32 -1.27
C ILE A 96 4.12 8.52 0.02
N ALA A 97 5.05 8.71 0.97
CA ALA A 97 5.01 8.02 2.26
C ALA A 97 3.75 8.38 3.06
N ALA A 98 3.33 9.66 3.06
CA ALA A 98 2.15 10.11 3.79
C ALA A 98 0.86 9.45 3.28
N ILE A 99 0.69 9.38 1.95
CA ILE A 99 -0.48 8.72 1.34
C ILE A 99 -0.44 7.21 1.59
N ALA A 100 0.70 6.56 1.34
CA ALA A 100 0.87 5.11 1.55
C ALA A 100 0.63 4.70 3.01
N CYS A 101 1.10 5.49 3.97
CA CYS A 101 0.96 5.20 5.39
C CYS A 101 -0.47 5.36 5.93
N LEU A 102 -1.40 5.98 5.18
CA LEU A 102 -2.83 5.92 5.52
C LEU A 102 -3.35 4.48 5.57
N LEU A 103 -2.81 3.60 4.74
CA LEU A 103 -3.18 2.19 4.69
C LEU A 103 -2.65 1.36 5.88
N LEU A 104 -1.76 1.92 6.69
CA LEU A 104 -1.13 1.26 7.84
C LEU A 104 -1.85 1.48 9.18
N PHE A 105 -2.86 2.33 9.22
CA PHE A 105 -3.67 2.47 10.42
C PHE A 105 -4.28 1.13 10.86
N GLY A 106 -4.66 1.02 12.12
CA GLY A 106 -5.27 -0.18 12.64
C GLY A 106 -4.29 -1.27 13.08
N ASP A 107 -3.11 -0.88 13.55
CA ASP A 107 -2.08 -1.77 14.11
C ASP A 107 -1.35 -2.64 13.06
N ARG A 108 -1.34 -2.17 11.79
CA ARG A 108 -0.63 -2.80 10.67
C ARG A 108 0.82 -2.35 10.62
N ARG A 109 1.61 -2.81 11.56
CA ARG A 109 3.05 -2.49 11.61
C ARG A 109 3.89 -3.35 10.66
N THR A 110 3.29 -3.82 9.56
CA THR A 110 4.02 -4.62 8.56
C THR A 110 4.90 -3.74 7.68
N TYR A 111 4.48 -2.50 7.41
CA TYR A 111 5.22 -1.55 6.56
C TYR A 111 5.55 -2.10 5.17
N PHE A 112 4.60 -2.84 4.58
CA PHE A 112 4.78 -3.45 3.25
C PHE A 112 6.08 -4.27 3.18
N PRO A 113 6.14 -5.43 3.84
CA PRO A 113 7.38 -6.16 4.11
C PRO A 113 8.07 -6.65 2.85
N ASN A 114 7.34 -6.88 1.78
CA ASN A 114 7.87 -7.35 0.50
C ASN A 114 8.45 -6.20 -0.34
N LEU A 115 7.99 -4.96 -0.12
CA LEU A 115 8.45 -3.79 -0.87
C LEU A 115 9.79 -3.28 -0.34
N ARG A 116 10.77 -3.10 -1.23
CA ARG A 116 12.09 -2.52 -0.93
C ARG A 116 12.29 -1.18 -1.58
N SER A 117 11.90 -1.05 -2.85
CA SER A 117 12.24 0.10 -3.68
C SER A 117 11.00 0.70 -4.34
N ILE A 118 10.95 2.03 -4.38
CA ILE A 118 9.92 2.81 -5.06
C ILE A 118 10.63 3.60 -6.18
N LEU A 119 10.34 3.23 -7.41
CA LEU A 119 10.85 3.88 -8.61
C LEU A 119 9.88 5.00 -8.98
N VAL A 120 10.38 6.23 -9.04
CA VAL A 120 9.55 7.38 -9.37
C VAL A 120 9.97 7.97 -10.70
N TYR A 121 9.06 7.95 -11.65
CA TYR A 121 9.21 8.54 -12.98
C TYR A 121 8.61 9.95 -13.02
N PRO A 122 9.13 10.89 -13.83
CA PRO A 122 8.56 12.24 -13.93
C PRO A 122 7.13 12.23 -14.48
N HIS A 123 6.87 11.38 -15.48
CA HIS A 123 5.59 11.23 -16.18
C HIS A 123 5.22 9.76 -16.35
N ALA A 124 3.96 9.48 -16.74
CA ALA A 124 3.57 8.16 -17.19
C ALA A 124 4.49 7.69 -18.32
N TYR A 125 4.96 6.46 -18.26
CA TYR A 125 5.83 5.90 -19.28
C TYR A 125 5.09 4.82 -20.08
N ILE A 126 5.45 4.71 -21.35
CA ILE A 126 4.87 3.72 -22.24
C ILE A 126 5.80 2.50 -22.25
N VAL A 127 5.28 1.35 -21.88
CA VAL A 127 5.98 0.06 -22.03
C VAL A 127 5.49 -0.63 -23.29
N ASN A 128 6.43 -1.09 -24.11
CA ASN A 128 6.10 -2.01 -25.17
C ASN A 128 6.05 -3.41 -24.59
N GLU A 129 4.86 -3.93 -24.36
CA GLU A 129 4.69 -5.31 -23.93
C GLU A 129 4.58 -6.25 -25.11
N LEU A 130 5.29 -7.37 -25.01
CA LEU A 130 5.07 -8.51 -25.87
C LEU A 130 3.97 -9.37 -25.30
N VAL A 131 2.76 -9.20 -25.76
CA VAL A 131 1.60 -10.01 -25.33
C VAL A 131 1.40 -11.14 -26.32
N MET A 132 1.41 -12.38 -25.81
CA MET A 132 1.04 -13.55 -26.61
C MET A 132 -0.49 -13.65 -26.60
N ASN A 133 -1.10 -13.48 -27.78
CA ASN A 133 -2.55 -13.65 -27.93
C ASN A 133 -2.94 -15.14 -28.02
N ASP A 134 -4.24 -15.44 -27.94
CA ASP A 134 -4.80 -16.81 -28.00
C ASP A 134 -4.44 -17.57 -29.29
N ARG A 135 -3.83 -16.92 -30.26
CA ARG A 135 -3.36 -17.52 -31.53
C ARG A 135 -1.86 -17.72 -31.58
N TYR A 136 -1.15 -17.64 -30.44
CA TYR A 136 0.32 -17.75 -30.34
C TYR A 136 1.10 -16.69 -31.17
N VAL A 137 0.46 -15.56 -31.47
CA VAL A 137 1.14 -14.43 -32.13
C VAL A 137 1.57 -13.44 -31.04
N VAL A 138 2.84 -13.07 -31.07
CA VAL A 138 3.40 -12.06 -30.17
C VAL A 138 3.09 -10.68 -30.78
N GLU A 139 2.27 -9.91 -30.11
CA GLU A 139 1.94 -8.53 -30.47
C GLU A 139 2.63 -7.56 -29.51
N GLU A 140 3.24 -6.52 -30.06
CA GLU A 140 3.79 -5.42 -29.30
C GLU A 140 2.67 -4.45 -28.92
N ARG A 141 2.28 -4.42 -27.63
CA ARG A 141 1.24 -3.51 -27.14
C ARG A 141 1.88 -2.36 -26.39
N ARG A 142 1.56 -1.14 -26.81
CA ARG A 142 1.95 0.06 -26.05
C ARG A 142 0.94 0.31 -24.94
N VAL A 143 1.37 0.17 -23.72
CA VAL A 143 0.54 0.42 -22.54
C VAL A 143 1.12 1.60 -21.78
N ALA A 144 0.31 2.64 -21.57
CA ALA A 144 0.68 3.74 -20.68
C ALA A 144 0.52 3.27 -19.25
N ARG A 145 1.60 3.34 -18.45
CA ARG A 145 1.59 2.90 -17.07
C ARG A 145 1.75 4.10 -16.15
N LEU A 146 0.78 4.25 -15.26
CA LEU A 146 0.74 5.30 -14.25
C LEU A 146 1.35 4.81 -12.92
N GLY A 147 1.14 3.53 -12.63
CA GLY A 147 1.70 2.78 -11.52
C GLY A 147 1.82 1.30 -11.89
N GLU A 148 2.71 0.56 -11.26
CA GLU A 148 2.87 -0.88 -11.44
C GLU A 148 3.77 -1.52 -10.37
N SER A 149 3.44 -2.76 -9.99
CA SER A 149 4.30 -3.64 -9.23
C SER A 149 5.00 -4.63 -10.17
N TRP A 150 6.22 -4.30 -10.62
CA TRP A 150 6.99 -5.15 -11.55
C TRP A 150 7.53 -6.42 -10.92
N THR A 151 7.89 -6.33 -9.66
CA THR A 151 8.34 -7.44 -8.82
C THR A 151 7.79 -7.21 -7.42
N LYS A 152 7.70 -8.27 -6.61
CA LYS A 152 7.19 -8.14 -5.23
C LYS A 152 7.95 -7.13 -4.37
N ASP A 153 9.17 -6.75 -4.77
CA ASP A 153 10.04 -5.86 -4.03
C ASP A 153 10.17 -4.44 -4.63
N GLN A 154 9.53 -4.17 -5.79
CA GLN A 154 9.59 -2.87 -6.46
C GLN A 154 8.21 -2.37 -6.84
N LEU A 155 7.97 -1.08 -6.64
CA LEU A 155 6.77 -0.37 -7.02
C LEU A 155 7.16 0.84 -7.87
N ILE A 156 6.38 1.12 -8.91
CA ILE A 156 6.64 2.22 -9.84
C ILE A 156 5.50 3.24 -9.73
N LEU A 157 5.87 4.53 -9.68
CA LEU A 157 4.92 5.64 -9.64
C LEU A 157 5.30 6.72 -10.66
N SER A 158 4.30 7.36 -11.25
CA SER A 158 4.44 8.62 -11.97
C SER A 158 4.27 9.78 -11.01
N TRP A 159 5.30 10.64 -10.87
CA TRP A 159 5.22 11.81 -10.01
C TRP A 159 4.16 12.81 -10.49
N GLU A 160 4.02 12.98 -11.80
CA GLU A 160 2.96 13.81 -12.39
C GLU A 160 1.56 13.32 -11.97
N GLN A 161 1.31 11.99 -11.99
CA GLN A 161 0.04 11.42 -11.54
C GLN A 161 -0.17 11.64 -10.05
N VAL A 162 0.84 11.37 -9.22
CA VAL A 162 0.75 11.64 -7.76
C VAL A 162 0.37 13.10 -7.50
N GLN A 163 0.97 14.05 -8.24
CA GLN A 163 0.63 15.45 -8.10
C GLN A 163 -0.79 15.79 -8.59
N GLN A 164 -1.31 15.10 -9.59
CA GLN A 164 -2.70 15.27 -10.04
C GLN A 164 -3.68 14.76 -8.98
N ASP A 165 -3.42 13.59 -8.40
CA ASP A 165 -4.25 12.97 -7.38
C ASP A 165 -4.31 13.82 -6.09
N ILE A 166 -3.17 14.42 -5.69
CA ILE A 166 -3.14 15.38 -4.56
C ILE A 166 -4.07 16.57 -4.81
N ARG A 167 -4.09 17.11 -6.02
CA ARG A 167 -4.93 18.27 -6.36
C ARG A 167 -6.41 17.92 -6.48
N ASN A 168 -6.71 16.69 -6.83
CA ASN A 168 -8.06 16.19 -7.11
C ASN A 168 -8.57 15.20 -6.06
N TRP A 169 -8.04 15.26 -4.84
CA TRP A 169 -8.53 14.42 -3.75
C TRP A 169 -10.05 14.52 -3.65
N GLN A 170 -10.76 13.43 -3.74
CA GLN A 170 -12.24 13.25 -3.80
C GLN A 170 -12.78 12.85 -5.18
N ASP A 171 -11.94 12.63 -6.18
CA ASP A 171 -12.39 12.12 -7.48
C ASP A 171 -12.44 10.57 -7.53
N GLY A 172 -11.90 9.90 -6.50
CA GLY A 172 -11.90 8.45 -6.34
C GLY A 172 -10.74 7.76 -7.05
N HIS A 173 -9.71 8.51 -7.45
CA HIS A 173 -8.51 8.03 -8.09
C HIS A 173 -7.27 8.48 -7.35
N ASN A 174 -6.45 7.53 -6.91
CA ASN A 174 -5.19 7.83 -6.24
C ASN A 174 -4.19 6.71 -6.50
N VAL A 175 -3.23 6.96 -7.38
CA VAL A 175 -2.25 5.96 -7.79
C VAL A 175 -1.43 5.41 -6.62
N VAL A 176 -1.14 6.22 -5.60
CA VAL A 176 -0.41 5.74 -4.43
C VAL A 176 -1.27 4.79 -3.59
N LEU A 177 -2.54 5.14 -3.33
CA LEU A 177 -3.46 4.24 -2.61
C LEU A 177 -3.67 2.95 -3.39
N HIS A 178 -3.82 3.02 -4.71
CA HIS A 178 -4.00 1.88 -5.60
C HIS A 178 -2.84 0.90 -5.53
N GLU A 179 -1.65 1.37 -5.81
CA GLU A 179 -0.45 0.54 -5.84
C GLU A 179 -0.09 -0.04 -4.46
N PHE A 180 -0.30 0.74 -3.39
CA PHE A 180 -0.07 0.23 -2.05
C PHE A 180 -1.17 -0.71 -1.54
N ALA A 181 -2.39 -0.64 -2.08
CA ALA A 181 -3.40 -1.67 -1.87
C ALA A 181 -2.95 -3.01 -2.47
N HIS A 182 -2.37 -3.02 -3.68
CA HIS A 182 -1.76 -4.22 -4.25
C HIS A 182 -0.60 -4.76 -3.39
N GLN A 183 0.20 -3.88 -2.76
CA GLN A 183 1.23 -4.33 -1.82
C GLN A 183 0.63 -5.04 -0.59
N LEU A 184 -0.53 -4.61 -0.10
CA LEU A 184 -1.25 -5.30 0.99
C LEU A 184 -1.82 -6.65 0.53
N ASP A 185 -2.40 -6.70 -0.68
CA ASP A 185 -2.95 -7.92 -1.26
C ASP A 185 -1.89 -8.99 -1.48
N GLN A 186 -0.66 -8.56 -1.83
CA GLN A 186 0.47 -9.45 -2.14
C GLN A 186 1.32 -9.83 -0.93
N GLU A 187 0.98 -9.44 0.29
CA GLU A 187 1.79 -9.72 1.48
C GLU A 187 1.95 -11.23 1.74
N ASP A 188 0.93 -12.03 1.47
CA ASP A 188 0.97 -13.51 1.59
C ASP A 188 1.54 -14.23 0.35
N GLY A 189 1.83 -13.48 -0.71
CA GLY A 189 2.39 -13.97 -1.96
C GLY A 189 1.39 -14.23 -3.07
N GLN A 190 0.12 -13.95 -2.85
CA GLN A 190 -0.95 -14.06 -3.85
C GLN A 190 -1.44 -12.66 -4.21
N ALA A 191 -2.12 -12.50 -5.34
CA ALA A 191 -2.72 -11.25 -5.80
C ALA A 191 -4.18 -11.55 -6.21
N GLU A 192 -5.04 -11.74 -5.21
CA GLU A 192 -6.41 -12.24 -5.40
C GLU A 192 -7.48 -11.26 -4.89
N GLY A 193 -7.09 -10.07 -4.44
CA GLY A 193 -7.98 -9.09 -3.80
C GLY A 193 -8.37 -9.48 -2.37
N VAL A 194 -7.57 -10.34 -1.73
CA VAL A 194 -7.80 -10.85 -0.37
C VAL A 194 -6.57 -10.62 0.50
N PRO A 195 -6.37 -9.41 1.03
CA PRO A 195 -5.22 -9.10 1.86
C PRO A 195 -5.26 -9.87 3.19
N ILE A 196 -4.13 -9.94 3.90
CA ILE A 196 -4.07 -10.53 5.23
C ILE A 196 -5.02 -9.77 6.17
N LEU A 197 -6.05 -10.46 6.63
CA LEU A 197 -7.06 -9.85 7.50
C LEU A 197 -6.61 -9.78 8.96
N PRO A 198 -6.99 -8.72 9.71
CA PRO A 198 -6.87 -8.69 11.16
C PRO A 198 -7.58 -9.89 11.81
N ARG A 199 -7.02 -10.44 12.91
CA ARG A 199 -7.53 -11.64 13.60
C ARG A 199 -9.02 -11.59 13.98
N ALA A 200 -9.56 -10.37 14.14
CA ALA A 200 -10.98 -10.16 14.48
C ALA A 200 -11.92 -10.21 13.28
N MET A 201 -11.39 -10.36 12.05
CA MET A 201 -12.17 -10.41 10.82
C MET A 201 -12.25 -11.84 10.29
N ASP A 202 -13.43 -12.19 9.78
CA ASP A 202 -13.70 -13.49 9.18
C ASP A 202 -13.52 -13.43 7.66
N TYR A 203 -12.64 -14.29 7.13
CA TYR A 203 -12.40 -14.41 5.70
C TYR A 203 -13.66 -14.78 4.91
N ALA A 204 -14.57 -15.57 5.49
CA ALA A 204 -15.83 -15.92 4.83
C ALA A 204 -16.73 -14.71 4.65
N VAL A 205 -16.81 -13.82 5.66
CA VAL A 205 -17.56 -12.57 5.57
C VAL A 205 -16.90 -11.63 4.56
N TRP A 206 -15.58 -11.49 4.60
CA TRP A 206 -14.82 -10.69 3.63
C TRP A 206 -15.10 -11.16 2.19
N SER A 207 -14.86 -12.44 1.92
CA SER A 207 -15.04 -13.01 0.59
C SER A 207 -16.47 -12.84 0.08
N LYS A 208 -17.48 -13.05 0.94
CA LYS A 208 -18.89 -12.85 0.58
C LYS A 208 -19.17 -11.44 0.12
N VAL A 209 -18.75 -10.43 0.89
CA VAL A 209 -19.01 -9.01 0.56
C VAL A 209 -18.23 -8.60 -0.67
N MET A 210 -16.91 -8.86 -0.70
CA MET A 210 -16.05 -8.47 -1.82
C MET A 210 -16.51 -9.11 -3.14
N THR A 211 -16.87 -10.40 -3.13
CA THR A 211 -17.35 -11.09 -4.33
C THR A 211 -18.69 -10.53 -4.81
N ALA A 212 -19.64 -10.26 -3.90
CA ALA A 212 -20.93 -9.71 -4.26
C ALA A 212 -20.81 -8.32 -4.89
N GLU A 213 -20.00 -7.46 -4.32
CA GLU A 213 -19.77 -6.09 -4.81
C GLU A 213 -18.96 -6.06 -6.11
N TYR A 214 -17.97 -6.96 -6.26
CA TYR A 214 -17.23 -7.14 -7.51
C TYR A 214 -18.14 -7.56 -8.66
N LEU A 215 -18.99 -8.59 -8.46
CA LEU A 215 -19.93 -9.05 -9.47
C LEU A 215 -20.97 -7.97 -9.83
N GLN A 216 -21.41 -7.19 -8.85
CA GLN A 216 -22.29 -6.04 -9.07
C GLN A 216 -21.60 -4.97 -9.92
N LEU A 217 -20.31 -4.68 -9.68
CA LEU A 217 -19.53 -3.74 -10.49
C LEU A 217 -19.41 -4.26 -11.93
N CYS A 218 -19.08 -5.54 -12.13
CA CYS A 218 -18.99 -6.16 -13.45
C CYS A 218 -20.31 -6.00 -14.24
N ASP A 219 -21.46 -6.35 -13.62
CA ASP A 219 -22.78 -6.16 -14.26
C ASP A 219 -23.04 -4.71 -14.67
N ARG A 220 -22.69 -3.76 -13.79
CA ARG A 220 -22.92 -2.34 -14.08
C ARG A 220 -22.03 -1.83 -15.20
N VAL A 221 -20.76 -2.23 -15.24
CA VAL A 221 -19.82 -1.86 -16.31
C VAL A 221 -20.26 -2.45 -17.64
N GLU A 222 -20.63 -3.73 -17.68
CA GLU A 222 -21.12 -4.41 -18.89
C GLU A 222 -22.38 -3.72 -19.45
N ASN A 223 -23.25 -3.24 -18.56
CA ASN A 223 -24.50 -2.54 -18.96
C ASN A 223 -24.31 -1.01 -19.12
N GLY A 224 -23.09 -0.47 -19.08
CA GLY A 224 -22.80 0.96 -19.25
C GLY A 224 -23.42 1.85 -18.18
N LYS A 225 -23.72 1.32 -16.97
CA LYS A 225 -24.33 2.07 -15.86
C LYS A 225 -23.26 2.81 -15.06
N LYS A 226 -23.56 4.04 -14.63
CA LYS A 226 -22.68 4.82 -13.76
C LYS A 226 -22.51 4.13 -12.41
N THR A 227 -21.29 4.15 -11.88
CA THR A 227 -20.89 3.57 -10.60
C THR A 227 -20.18 4.61 -9.73
N VAL A 228 -20.09 4.38 -8.42
CA VAL A 228 -19.24 5.16 -7.51
C VAL A 228 -17.80 4.67 -7.61
N LEU A 229 -17.64 3.35 -7.71
CA LEU A 229 -16.37 2.69 -7.97
C LEU A 229 -15.97 2.88 -9.44
N ASP A 230 -14.69 3.06 -9.72
CA ASP A 230 -14.21 3.09 -11.09
C ASP A 230 -14.42 1.74 -11.79
N GLY A 231 -14.78 1.80 -13.08
CA GLY A 231 -15.00 0.60 -13.90
C GLY A 231 -13.77 -0.27 -14.07
N TYR A 232 -12.58 0.27 -13.86
CA TYR A 232 -11.32 -0.49 -13.90
C TYR A 232 -11.30 -1.61 -12.85
N GLY A 233 -11.96 -1.43 -11.71
CA GLY A 233 -12.14 -2.46 -10.69
C GLY A 233 -12.89 -3.71 -11.16
N ALA A 234 -13.59 -3.67 -12.31
CA ALA A 234 -14.23 -4.86 -12.89
C ALA A 234 -13.25 -5.78 -13.66
N THR A 235 -11.98 -5.40 -13.80
CA THR A 235 -10.96 -6.16 -14.54
C THR A 235 -10.65 -7.51 -13.86
N ASN A 236 -10.42 -7.52 -12.56
CA ASN A 236 -10.21 -8.70 -11.73
C ASN A 236 -10.37 -8.35 -10.25
N PRO A 237 -10.42 -9.35 -9.32
CA PRO A 237 -10.59 -9.10 -7.89
C PRO A 237 -9.48 -8.26 -7.23
N ALA A 238 -8.24 -8.34 -7.69
CA ALA A 238 -7.13 -7.53 -7.16
C ALA A 238 -7.33 -6.05 -7.50
N GLU A 239 -7.70 -5.73 -8.74
CA GLU A 239 -8.04 -4.36 -9.15
C GLU A 239 -9.30 -3.85 -8.44
N PHE A 240 -10.28 -4.74 -8.19
CA PHE A 240 -11.44 -4.37 -7.40
C PHE A 240 -11.07 -3.93 -5.99
N PHE A 241 -10.18 -4.66 -5.32
CA PHE A 241 -9.73 -4.28 -3.98
C PHE A 241 -8.97 -2.95 -3.98
N ALA A 242 -8.11 -2.72 -4.99
CA ALA A 242 -7.39 -1.46 -5.13
C ALA A 242 -8.34 -0.27 -5.36
N VAL A 243 -9.27 -0.37 -6.32
CA VAL A 243 -10.28 0.66 -6.61
C VAL A 243 -11.23 0.88 -5.41
N ALA A 244 -11.63 -0.19 -4.71
CA ALA A 244 -12.43 -0.08 -3.50
C ALA A 244 -11.68 0.68 -2.40
N THR A 245 -10.37 0.47 -2.27
CA THR A 245 -9.50 1.21 -1.35
C THR A 245 -9.43 2.69 -1.71
N GLU A 246 -9.15 3.05 -2.96
CA GLU A 246 -9.16 4.44 -3.42
C GLU A 246 -10.49 5.12 -3.08
N THR A 247 -11.60 4.48 -3.48
CA THR A 247 -12.94 5.01 -3.25
C THR A 247 -13.28 5.15 -1.75
N PHE A 248 -12.81 4.23 -0.92
CA PHE A 248 -13.00 4.28 0.54
C PHE A 248 -12.33 5.51 1.16
N PHE A 249 -11.12 5.85 0.73
CA PHE A 249 -10.40 7.01 1.25
C PHE A 249 -10.86 8.33 0.64
N GLU A 250 -11.24 8.35 -0.62
CA GLU A 250 -11.55 9.58 -1.33
C GLU A 250 -13.04 9.90 -1.45
N LYS A 251 -13.91 8.89 -1.56
CA LYS A 251 -15.38 9.05 -1.66
C LYS A 251 -16.13 8.29 -0.57
N PRO A 252 -15.73 8.38 0.71
CA PRO A 252 -16.29 7.56 1.77
C PRO A 252 -17.81 7.72 1.94
N LYS A 253 -18.36 8.95 1.82
CA LYS A 253 -19.80 9.20 1.93
C LYS A 253 -20.58 8.52 0.81
N GLN A 254 -20.10 8.65 -0.43
CA GLN A 254 -20.73 8.04 -1.60
C GLN A 254 -20.65 6.50 -1.54
N LEU A 255 -19.49 5.97 -1.12
CA LEU A 255 -19.30 4.54 -0.95
C LEU A 255 -20.27 3.99 0.11
N ASN A 256 -20.34 4.60 1.29
CA ASN A 256 -21.25 4.16 2.34
C ASN A 256 -22.73 4.23 1.92
N GLN A 257 -23.12 5.26 1.17
CA GLN A 257 -24.51 5.43 0.72
C GLN A 257 -24.93 4.39 -0.33
N LYS A 258 -24.02 3.91 -1.17
CA LYS A 258 -24.33 3.04 -2.32
C LYS A 258 -23.87 1.60 -2.13
N HIS A 259 -22.87 1.36 -1.28
CA HIS A 259 -22.18 0.10 -1.06
C HIS A 259 -21.84 -0.03 0.44
N GLN A 260 -22.89 0.01 1.29
CA GLN A 260 -22.74 0.05 2.74
C GLN A 260 -21.93 -1.13 3.29
N ASP A 261 -22.22 -2.36 2.82
CA ASP A 261 -21.52 -3.56 3.28
C ASP A 261 -20.03 -3.49 2.96
N LEU A 262 -19.68 -2.98 1.76
CA LEU A 262 -18.29 -2.77 1.34
C LEU A 262 -17.61 -1.71 2.21
N TYR A 263 -18.30 -0.59 2.48
CA TYR A 263 -17.76 0.44 3.34
C TYR A 263 -17.46 -0.09 4.75
N GLU A 264 -18.41 -0.80 5.36
CA GLU A 264 -18.27 -1.34 6.71
C GLU A 264 -17.11 -2.36 6.82
N ILE A 265 -16.93 -3.21 5.80
CA ILE A 265 -15.85 -4.20 5.82
C ILE A 265 -14.48 -3.53 5.67
N LEU A 266 -14.36 -2.51 4.81
CA LEU A 266 -13.15 -1.71 4.65
C LEU A 266 -12.86 -0.86 5.91
N GLN A 267 -13.87 -0.28 6.53
CA GLN A 267 -13.74 0.44 7.80
C GLN A 267 -13.16 -0.45 8.90
N ARG A 268 -13.65 -1.69 9.01
CA ARG A 268 -13.09 -2.69 9.95
C ARG A 268 -11.68 -3.09 9.58
N TYR A 269 -11.41 -3.23 8.28
CA TYR A 269 -10.12 -3.62 7.77
C TYR A 269 -9.05 -2.55 8.03
N TYR A 270 -9.33 -1.28 7.69
CA TYR A 270 -8.41 -0.16 7.91
C TYR A 270 -8.50 0.43 9.32
N ARG A 271 -9.52 0.06 10.12
CA ARG A 271 -9.83 0.63 11.45
C ARG A 271 -9.89 2.16 11.43
N LEU A 272 -10.39 2.71 10.35
CA LEU A 272 -10.56 4.13 10.10
C LEU A 272 -11.98 4.41 9.62
N ASP A 273 -12.45 5.61 9.89
CA ASP A 273 -13.70 6.14 9.34
C ASP A 273 -13.41 7.42 8.55
N PRO A 274 -13.10 7.32 7.24
CA PRO A 274 -12.79 8.47 6.42
C PRO A 274 -13.95 9.46 6.25
N GLN A 275 -15.20 9.09 6.55
CA GLN A 275 -16.30 10.04 6.55
C GLN A 275 -16.10 11.19 7.54
N GLN A 276 -15.38 10.93 8.65
CA GLN A 276 -15.06 11.95 9.64
C GLN A 276 -14.09 13.01 9.09
N TRP A 277 -13.42 12.76 7.97
CA TRP A 277 -12.47 13.67 7.34
C TRP A 277 -13.12 14.59 6.32
N GLN A 278 -14.37 14.33 5.94
CA GLN A 278 -15.13 15.14 4.97
C GLN A 278 -16.16 16.00 5.72
N ASN A 279 -15.74 17.19 6.13
CA ASN A 279 -16.64 18.23 6.64
C ASN A 279 -17.29 19.02 5.51
#